data_c3d37e5694fb879a6a6c9abbdb89b245
#
_entry.id   c3d37e5694fb879a6a6c9abbdb89b245
#
_cell.length_a   1.000
_cell.length_b   1.000
_cell.length_c   1.000
_cell.angle_alpha   90.00
_cell.angle_beta   90.00
_cell.angle_gamma   90.00
#
_symmetry.space_group_name_H-M   'P 1'
#
loop_
_entity.id
_entity.type
_entity.pdbx_description
1 polymer ?
#
loop_
_entity_poly.entity_id
_entity_poly.type
_entity_poly.pdbx_seq_one_letter_code
_entity_poly.pdbx_strand_id
1 'polypeptide(L)'
;MKMNLKYFVLLSAFLMLLVESCQNSPKLKSGEGFIEVPGGRVWYNIVGEGDKTPILILHGGPGATCHYLNPLKALSKNRPVIFFDQLGCGRSTREMDTSQMNIEFYVDEVERVKKALGLKEFYIYGQSWGTILGAEYYFAHPEGVKGIILASPALSGKLWIRDARLLLSQLPDSLQEIVKRNEEAKTYDSPDYQRALMVYYQRHVARKLPWSADIDSTFKNLGEEVYVHMNGPSEFSFTGTMQYYDATPRLPSIQVPTMFVCGEYDEARPETTEYYAGLVPNSKFVVIKDAAHMTMQDNPEQDLREINNFINAIER
;
A
#
# COMPACT_ATOMS: atom_id res chain seq x y z
N MET A 1 60.99 23.28 -18.85
CA MET A 1 60.20 23.59 -17.65
C MET A 1 59.95 22.26 -16.89
N LYS A 2 60.76 22.01 -15.86
CA LYS A 2 60.68 20.74 -15.12
C LYS A 2 59.57 20.85 -14.06
N MET A 3 58.48 20.14 -14.28
CA MET A 3 57.38 20.05 -13.35
C MET A 3 57.79 19.27 -12.09
N ASN A 4 57.63 19.85 -10.90
CA ASN A 4 58.15 19.35 -9.67
C ASN A 4 57.44 18.06 -9.23
N LEU A 5 58.14 16.95 -9.09
CA LEU A 5 57.63 15.60 -8.76
C LEU A 5 56.75 15.61 -7.49
N LYS A 6 56.91 16.56 -6.57
CA LYS A 6 56.12 16.74 -5.35
C LYS A 6 54.66 17.10 -5.64
N TYR A 7 54.38 17.84 -6.71
CA TYR A 7 52.99 18.18 -7.10
C TYR A 7 52.26 17.06 -7.79
N PHE A 8 52.99 16.15 -8.47
CA PHE A 8 52.42 14.98 -9.09
C PHE A 8 51.95 13.95 -8.07
N VAL A 9 52.71 13.75 -6.95
CA VAL A 9 52.33 12.85 -5.86
C VAL A 9 51.15 13.39 -5.04
N LEU A 10 51.07 14.71 -4.84
CA LEU A 10 49.92 15.35 -4.17
C LEU A 10 48.65 15.31 -4.99
N LEU A 11 48.73 15.46 -6.32
CA LEU A 11 47.57 15.37 -7.23
C LEU A 11 47.05 13.93 -7.33
N SER A 12 47.92 12.92 -7.36
CA SER A 12 47.52 11.52 -7.38
C SER A 12 46.90 11.04 -6.04
N ALA A 13 47.39 11.58 -4.91
CA ALA A 13 46.80 11.29 -3.59
C ALA A 13 45.43 11.95 -3.40
N PHE A 14 45.22 13.15 -3.97
CA PHE A 14 43.92 13.82 -3.97
C PHE A 14 42.90 13.15 -4.91
N LEU A 15 43.34 12.62 -6.05
CA LEU A 15 42.50 11.84 -6.96
C LEU A 15 42.10 10.48 -6.38
N MET A 16 42.98 9.81 -5.59
CA MET A 16 42.63 8.56 -4.90
C MET A 16 41.63 8.75 -3.76
N LEU A 17 41.59 9.93 -3.11
CA LEU A 17 40.60 10.23 -2.08
C LEU A 17 39.20 10.53 -2.63
N LEU A 18 39.08 10.78 -3.94
CA LEU A 18 37.79 10.99 -4.59
C LEU A 18 37.12 9.72 -5.12
N VAL A 19 37.83 8.60 -5.12
CA VAL A 19 37.32 7.32 -5.64
C VAL A 19 36.75 6.41 -4.54
N GLU A 20 37.02 6.66 -3.26
CA GLU A 20 36.51 5.84 -2.13
C GLU A 20 35.16 6.25 -1.58
N SER A 21 34.45 7.20 -2.23
CA SER A 21 33.08 7.53 -1.84
C SER A 21 32.05 6.73 -2.65
N CYS A 22 32.32 5.48 -2.96
CA CYS A 22 31.26 4.47 -3.09
C CYS A 22 30.78 4.15 -1.67
N GLN A 23 29.98 5.05 -1.10
CA GLN A 23 29.27 4.78 0.14
C GLN A 23 28.38 3.56 -0.09
N ASN A 24 28.83 2.41 0.38
CA ASN A 24 27.96 1.27 0.61
C ASN A 24 26.82 1.79 1.49
N SER A 25 25.63 1.90 0.91
CA SER A 25 24.44 2.21 1.72
C SER A 25 24.40 1.21 2.87
N PRO A 26 24.13 1.63 4.11
CA PRO A 26 24.03 0.70 5.21
C PRO A 26 23.03 -0.39 4.82
N LYS A 27 23.46 -1.66 4.91
CA LYS A 27 22.56 -2.79 4.64
C LYS A 27 21.39 -2.70 5.61
N LEU A 28 20.17 -2.81 5.09
CA LEU A 28 18.99 -2.92 5.92
C LEU A 28 19.09 -4.19 6.77
N LYS A 29 18.93 -4.04 8.06
CA LYS A 29 18.94 -5.16 9.02
C LYS A 29 17.51 -5.45 9.47
N SER A 30 17.19 -6.72 9.63
CA SER A 30 15.93 -7.14 10.26
C SER A 30 15.77 -6.52 11.64
N GLY A 31 14.56 -6.09 11.95
CA GLY A 31 14.20 -5.48 13.22
C GLY A 31 13.11 -4.44 13.10
N GLU A 32 12.63 -4.00 14.23
CA GLU A 32 11.59 -2.97 14.32
C GLU A 32 12.10 -1.72 15.02
N GLY A 33 11.42 -0.61 14.79
CA GLY A 33 11.78 0.66 15.42
C GLY A 33 10.76 1.75 15.11
N PHE A 34 11.16 2.98 15.41
CA PHE A 34 10.36 4.16 15.15
C PHE A 34 11.16 5.19 14.36
N ILE A 35 10.47 5.90 13.48
CA ILE A 35 10.99 7.03 12.72
C ILE A 35 10.22 8.27 13.15
N GLU A 36 10.94 9.30 13.61
CA GLU A 36 10.34 10.60 13.92
C GLU A 36 9.95 11.30 12.63
N VAL A 37 8.70 11.73 12.56
CA VAL A 37 8.13 12.47 11.43
C VAL A 37 7.28 13.64 11.96
N PRO A 38 6.95 14.64 11.15
CA PRO A 38 5.96 15.64 11.56
C PRO A 38 4.63 14.97 11.91
N GLY A 39 4.11 15.28 13.09
CA GLY A 39 2.90 14.67 13.61
C GLY A 39 3.11 13.47 14.52
N GLY A 40 4.35 12.95 14.68
CA GLY A 40 4.60 11.87 15.62
C GLY A 40 5.69 10.88 15.21
N ARG A 41 5.50 9.64 15.61
CA ARG A 41 6.43 8.53 15.33
C ARG A 41 5.75 7.47 14.48
N VAL A 42 6.39 7.09 13.40
CA VAL A 42 5.99 5.96 12.55
C VAL A 42 6.70 4.71 13.00
N TRP A 43 5.95 3.69 13.39
CA TRP A 43 6.49 2.36 13.65
C TRP A 43 6.79 1.64 12.34
N TYR A 44 7.94 0.97 12.27
CA TYR A 44 8.30 0.12 11.14
C TYR A 44 8.86 -1.23 11.59
N ASN A 45 8.82 -2.21 10.69
CA ASN A 45 9.44 -3.52 10.83
C ASN A 45 10.08 -3.97 9.52
N ILE A 46 11.36 -4.25 9.54
CA ILE A 46 12.11 -4.84 8.44
C ILE A 46 12.22 -6.34 8.67
N VAL A 47 11.70 -7.12 7.73
CA VAL A 47 11.75 -8.58 7.78
C VAL A 47 12.67 -9.09 6.67
N GLY A 48 13.58 -9.99 7.02
CA GLY A 48 14.59 -10.53 6.11
C GLY A 48 15.78 -9.61 5.89
N GLU A 49 16.78 -10.19 5.26
CA GLU A 49 18.05 -9.55 4.89
C GLU A 49 18.44 -10.00 3.48
N GLY A 50 19.43 -9.37 2.91
CA GLY A 50 19.94 -9.71 1.59
C GLY A 50 20.30 -8.49 0.77
N ASP A 51 20.80 -8.75 -0.43
CA ASP A 51 21.33 -7.71 -1.29
C ASP A 51 20.36 -7.35 -2.44
N LYS A 52 19.22 -8.06 -2.55
CA LYS A 52 18.19 -7.76 -3.54
C LYS A 52 17.39 -6.53 -3.16
N THR A 53 16.85 -5.87 -4.16
CA THR A 53 16.01 -4.67 -4.01
C THR A 53 14.89 -4.88 -2.98
N PRO A 54 14.80 -4.04 -1.94
CA PRO A 54 13.78 -4.17 -0.89
C PRO A 54 12.37 -3.86 -1.41
N ILE A 55 11.35 -4.32 -0.67
CA ILE A 55 9.94 -4.01 -0.93
C ILE A 55 9.43 -3.13 0.20
N LEU A 56 8.89 -1.97 -0.13
CA LEU A 56 8.18 -1.08 0.80
C LEU A 56 6.69 -1.36 0.70
N ILE A 57 6.08 -1.73 1.83
CA ILE A 57 4.67 -2.12 1.92
C ILE A 57 3.83 -0.95 2.43
N LEU A 58 2.83 -0.55 1.64
CA LEU A 58 1.86 0.50 1.95
C LEU A 58 0.50 -0.16 2.22
N HIS A 59 0.06 -0.13 3.49
CA HIS A 59 -1.20 -0.74 3.88
C HIS A 59 -2.42 0.07 3.45
N GLY A 60 -3.58 -0.57 3.49
CA GLY A 60 -4.89 -0.01 3.13
C GLY A 60 -5.58 0.79 4.25
N GLY A 61 -6.87 0.93 4.13
CA GLY A 61 -7.73 1.75 4.95
C GLY A 61 -8.25 2.95 4.17
N PRO A 62 -7.72 4.19 4.39
CA PRO A 62 -6.63 4.60 5.27
C PRO A 62 -6.89 4.29 6.74
N GLY A 63 -5.82 4.23 7.53
CA GLY A 63 -5.97 3.95 8.96
C GLY A 63 -6.04 2.46 9.33
N ALA A 64 -6.00 1.51 8.38
CA ALA A 64 -5.74 0.10 8.70
C ALA A 64 -4.30 -0.07 9.23
N THR A 65 -3.96 -1.25 9.68
CA THR A 65 -2.58 -1.54 10.09
C THR A 65 -1.95 -2.55 9.14
N CYS A 66 -0.64 -2.69 9.17
CA CYS A 66 0.03 -3.67 8.31
C CYS A 66 -0.12 -5.13 8.78
N HIS A 67 -0.90 -5.44 9.85
CA HIS A 67 -1.05 -6.82 10.35
C HIS A 67 -1.61 -7.77 9.28
N TYR A 68 -2.68 -7.40 8.59
CA TYR A 68 -3.28 -8.28 7.56
C TYR A 68 -2.34 -8.58 6.38
N LEU A 69 -1.27 -7.78 6.22
CA LEU A 69 -0.23 -7.97 5.21
C LEU A 69 0.90 -8.91 5.67
N ASN A 70 0.81 -9.48 6.89
CA ASN A 70 1.83 -10.40 7.41
C ASN A 70 2.17 -11.60 6.50
N PRO A 71 1.25 -12.18 5.70
CA PRO A 71 1.63 -13.23 4.74
C PRO A 71 2.72 -12.80 3.75
N LEU A 72 2.82 -11.50 3.43
CA LEU A 72 3.87 -10.95 2.56
C LEU A 72 5.29 -11.03 3.15
N LYS A 73 5.43 -11.32 4.45
CA LYS A 73 6.73 -11.64 5.07
C LYS A 73 7.44 -12.79 4.37
N ALA A 74 6.70 -13.68 3.72
CA ALA A 74 7.27 -14.77 2.93
C ALA A 74 8.11 -14.32 1.72
N LEU A 75 7.98 -13.05 1.29
CA LEU A 75 8.81 -12.43 0.24
C LEU A 75 10.23 -12.11 0.72
N SER A 76 10.49 -12.19 2.02
CA SER A 76 11.75 -11.77 2.64
C SER A 76 12.91 -12.77 2.56
N LYS A 77 12.82 -13.82 1.76
CA LYS A 77 13.83 -14.90 1.69
C LYS A 77 15.24 -14.42 1.31
N ASN A 78 15.34 -13.35 0.48
CA ASN A 78 16.61 -12.86 -0.05
C ASN A 78 16.64 -11.32 -0.23
N ARG A 79 15.67 -10.63 0.34
CA ARG A 79 15.51 -9.17 0.32
C ARG A 79 14.82 -8.67 1.57
N PRO A 80 15.08 -7.44 1.99
CA PRO A 80 14.28 -6.80 3.02
C PRO A 80 12.85 -6.54 2.52
N VAL A 81 11.86 -6.83 3.38
CA VAL A 81 10.46 -6.42 3.21
C VAL A 81 10.13 -5.49 4.37
N ILE A 82 9.73 -4.28 4.06
CA ILE A 82 9.56 -3.18 5.01
C ILE A 82 8.08 -2.93 5.21
N PHE A 83 7.61 -3.17 6.42
CA PHE A 83 6.26 -2.86 6.88
C PHE A 83 6.33 -1.62 7.76
N PHE A 84 5.32 -0.78 7.70
CA PHE A 84 5.13 0.30 8.67
C PHE A 84 3.65 0.57 8.86
N ASP A 85 3.25 1.01 10.05
CA ASP A 85 1.92 1.53 10.28
C ASP A 85 1.98 3.04 10.04
N GLN A 86 1.12 3.55 9.14
CA GLN A 86 1.02 4.98 8.86
C GLN A 86 0.55 5.73 10.11
N LEU A 87 0.82 7.03 10.21
CA LEU A 87 0.29 7.84 11.30
C LEU A 87 -1.24 7.75 11.39
N GLY A 88 -1.76 7.85 12.59
CA GLY A 88 -3.19 7.72 12.87
C GLY A 88 -3.65 6.29 13.16
N CYS A 89 -2.79 5.25 13.03
CA CYS A 89 -3.21 3.87 13.29
C CYS A 89 -2.14 3.01 13.96
N GLY A 90 -2.54 1.84 14.40
CA GLY A 90 -1.68 0.75 14.84
C GLY A 90 -0.71 1.13 15.96
N ARG A 91 0.57 0.88 15.70
CA ARG A 91 1.71 1.10 16.61
C ARG A 91 2.35 2.49 16.44
N SER A 92 1.99 3.20 15.38
CA SER A 92 2.40 4.60 15.16
C SER A 92 1.62 5.55 16.05
N THR A 93 2.02 6.82 16.11
CA THR A 93 1.25 7.85 16.80
C THR A 93 -0.17 7.88 16.23
N ARG A 94 -1.18 7.73 17.08
CA ARG A 94 -2.58 7.58 16.67
C ARG A 94 -3.32 8.91 16.62
N GLU A 95 -2.94 9.86 17.47
CA GLU A 95 -3.53 11.18 17.51
C GLU A 95 -3.01 12.01 16.33
N MET A 96 -3.93 12.51 15.51
CA MET A 96 -3.62 13.35 14.35
C MET A 96 -4.59 14.52 14.28
N ASP A 97 -4.10 15.66 13.79
CA ASP A 97 -4.95 16.74 13.37
C ASP A 97 -5.64 16.36 12.02
N THR A 98 -6.95 16.59 11.93
CA THR A 98 -7.70 16.28 10.70
C THR A 98 -7.17 17.01 9.46
N SER A 99 -6.54 18.17 9.62
CA SER A 99 -5.86 18.89 8.53
C SER A 99 -4.69 18.10 7.92
N GLN A 100 -4.14 17.13 8.65
CA GLN A 100 -3.07 16.24 8.19
C GLN A 100 -3.61 14.95 7.54
N MET A 101 -4.89 14.67 7.67
CA MET A 101 -5.52 13.47 7.09
C MET A 101 -5.82 13.69 5.60
N ASN A 102 -4.78 13.76 4.79
CA ASN A 102 -4.86 13.95 3.35
C ASN A 102 -3.74 13.20 2.62
N ILE A 103 -3.89 13.05 1.30
CA ILE A 103 -2.98 12.26 0.47
C ILE A 103 -1.56 12.83 0.50
N GLU A 104 -1.41 14.12 0.40
CA GLU A 104 -0.12 14.82 0.33
C GLU A 104 0.70 14.59 1.61
N PHE A 105 0.06 14.61 2.77
CA PHE A 105 0.71 14.34 4.05
C PHE A 105 1.27 12.92 4.11
N TYR A 106 0.50 11.92 3.66
CA TYR A 106 0.96 10.52 3.65
C TYR A 106 2.03 10.26 2.58
N VAL A 107 2.02 10.97 1.45
CA VAL A 107 3.12 10.93 0.47
C VAL A 107 4.42 11.43 1.09
N ASP A 108 4.38 12.55 1.82
CA ASP A 108 5.53 13.06 2.58
C ASP A 108 6.00 12.07 3.66
N GLU A 109 5.07 11.39 4.34
CA GLU A 109 5.41 10.35 5.33
C GLU A 109 6.20 9.21 4.67
N VAL A 110 5.75 8.69 3.52
CA VAL A 110 6.48 7.66 2.76
C VAL A 110 7.89 8.13 2.40
N GLU A 111 8.06 9.37 1.92
CA GLU A 111 9.37 9.92 1.57
C GLU A 111 10.30 10.03 2.80
N ARG A 112 9.75 10.36 3.99
CA ARG A 112 10.51 10.38 5.24
C ARG A 112 10.93 8.99 5.68
N VAL A 113 10.03 8.00 5.60
CA VAL A 113 10.33 6.60 5.87
C VAL A 113 11.45 6.10 4.94
N LYS A 114 11.32 6.34 3.63
CA LYS A 114 12.36 6.01 2.63
C LYS A 114 13.70 6.62 2.99
N LYS A 115 13.75 7.93 3.30
CA LYS A 115 15.00 8.64 3.65
C LYS A 115 15.61 8.11 4.94
N ALA A 116 14.80 7.93 5.99
CA ALA A 116 15.28 7.44 7.28
C ALA A 116 15.89 6.04 7.20
N LEU A 117 15.31 5.17 6.34
CA LEU A 117 15.81 3.82 6.09
C LEU A 117 16.90 3.76 5.01
N GLY A 118 17.23 4.89 4.37
CA GLY A 118 18.27 4.96 3.34
C GLY A 118 17.96 4.19 2.06
N LEU A 119 16.67 4.06 1.70
CA LEU A 119 16.24 3.33 0.50
C LEU A 119 16.62 4.11 -0.76
N LYS A 120 17.54 3.59 -1.55
CA LYS A 120 17.95 4.16 -2.84
C LYS A 120 17.16 3.59 -4.00
N GLU A 121 16.99 2.26 -4.03
CA GLU A 121 16.17 1.52 -4.97
C GLU A 121 15.24 0.60 -4.22
N PHE A 122 13.96 0.52 -4.62
CA PHE A 122 12.96 -0.28 -3.94
C PHE A 122 11.77 -0.56 -4.85
N TYR A 123 11.01 -1.62 -4.52
CA TYR A 123 9.68 -1.87 -5.06
C TYR A 123 8.64 -1.27 -4.12
N ILE A 124 7.55 -0.78 -4.67
CA ILE A 124 6.35 -0.39 -3.91
C ILE A 124 5.33 -1.51 -4.02
N TYR A 125 4.81 -1.96 -2.89
CA TYR A 125 3.59 -2.75 -2.81
C TYR A 125 2.54 -1.93 -2.08
N GLY A 126 1.49 -1.53 -2.77
CA GLY A 126 0.34 -0.85 -2.17
C GLY A 126 -0.90 -1.74 -2.24
N GLN A 127 -1.71 -1.75 -1.18
CA GLN A 127 -2.97 -2.47 -1.13
C GLN A 127 -4.11 -1.51 -0.79
N SER A 128 -5.23 -1.56 -1.56
CA SER A 128 -6.40 -0.71 -1.34
C SER A 128 -6.03 0.79 -1.35
N TRP A 129 -6.28 1.54 -0.28
CA TRP A 129 -5.74 2.89 -0.07
C TRP A 129 -4.23 2.98 -0.35
N GLY A 130 -3.46 1.96 0.03
CA GLY A 130 -2.03 1.90 -0.25
C GLY A 130 -1.70 1.97 -1.75
N THR A 131 -2.66 1.68 -2.65
CA THR A 131 -2.48 1.84 -4.10
C THR A 131 -2.59 3.30 -4.52
N ILE A 132 -3.48 4.08 -3.90
CA ILE A 132 -3.55 5.53 -4.05
C ILE A 132 -2.22 6.13 -3.59
N LEU A 133 -1.82 5.80 -2.37
CA LEU A 133 -0.58 6.29 -1.77
C LEU A 133 0.66 5.93 -2.61
N GLY A 134 0.74 4.69 -3.13
CA GLY A 134 1.83 4.23 -3.99
C GLY A 134 1.89 4.95 -5.33
N ALA A 135 0.74 5.18 -5.95
CA ALA A 135 0.65 5.92 -7.21
C ALA A 135 1.01 7.40 -7.03
N GLU A 136 0.46 8.06 -6.00
CA GLU A 136 0.76 9.47 -5.70
C GLU A 136 2.23 9.68 -5.30
N TYR A 137 2.77 8.72 -4.51
CA TYR A 137 4.19 8.74 -4.19
C TYR A 137 5.04 8.66 -5.46
N TYR A 138 4.72 7.75 -6.37
CA TYR A 138 5.45 7.63 -7.64
C TYR A 138 5.34 8.90 -8.50
N PHE A 139 4.17 9.52 -8.58
CA PHE A 139 4.00 10.75 -9.33
C PHE A 139 4.83 11.91 -8.76
N ALA A 140 5.03 11.96 -7.44
CA ALA A 140 5.79 13.00 -6.77
C ALA A 140 7.31 12.67 -6.69
N HIS A 141 7.67 11.40 -6.51
CA HIS A 141 9.02 10.92 -6.21
C HIS A 141 9.34 9.61 -6.97
N PRO A 142 9.47 9.64 -8.31
CA PRO A 142 9.70 8.42 -9.09
C PRO A 142 11.10 7.81 -8.90
N GLU A 143 12.07 8.58 -8.34
CA GLU A 143 13.46 8.17 -8.26
C GLU A 143 13.66 6.98 -7.33
N GLY A 144 14.31 5.95 -7.86
CA GLY A 144 14.61 4.71 -7.13
C GLY A 144 13.48 3.69 -7.10
N VAL A 145 12.28 4.01 -7.58
CA VAL A 145 11.21 3.04 -7.72
C VAL A 145 11.51 2.12 -8.91
N LYS A 146 11.70 0.82 -8.65
CA LYS A 146 12.04 -0.19 -9.67
C LYS A 146 10.82 -0.87 -10.27
N GLY A 147 9.70 -0.81 -9.59
CA GLY A 147 8.42 -1.37 -10.01
C GLY A 147 7.37 -1.20 -8.93
N ILE A 148 6.11 -1.31 -9.32
CA ILE A 148 4.97 -1.06 -8.45
C ILE A 148 4.01 -2.25 -8.51
N ILE A 149 3.52 -2.68 -7.36
CA ILE A 149 2.46 -3.67 -7.23
C ILE A 149 1.27 -2.97 -6.60
N LEU A 150 0.18 -2.88 -7.34
CA LEU A 150 -1.09 -2.26 -6.95
C LEU A 150 -2.11 -3.38 -6.71
N ALA A 151 -2.24 -3.77 -5.43
CA ALA A 151 -3.12 -4.85 -5.01
C ALA A 151 -4.49 -4.31 -4.60
N SER A 152 -5.55 -4.84 -5.21
CA SER A 152 -6.94 -4.45 -4.95
C SER A 152 -7.13 -2.92 -5.03
N PRO A 153 -6.91 -2.31 -6.23
CA PRO A 153 -6.69 -0.88 -6.36
C PRO A 153 -7.95 -0.04 -6.23
N ALA A 154 -7.83 1.11 -5.52
CA ALA A 154 -8.88 2.10 -5.31
C ALA A 154 -8.58 3.44 -6.02
N LEU A 155 -8.11 3.39 -7.29
CA LEU A 155 -7.53 4.54 -8.01
C LEU A 155 -8.53 5.58 -8.55
N SER A 156 -9.85 5.39 -8.33
CA SER A 156 -10.90 6.36 -8.65
C SER A 156 -12.07 6.19 -7.70
N GLY A 157 -12.35 7.21 -6.90
CA GLY A 157 -13.50 7.23 -5.98
C GLY A 157 -14.83 7.03 -6.71
N LYS A 158 -14.99 7.62 -7.90
CA LYS A 158 -16.18 7.42 -8.74
C LYS A 158 -16.38 5.95 -9.13
N LEU A 159 -15.31 5.27 -9.55
CA LEU A 159 -15.38 3.86 -9.94
C LEU A 159 -15.58 2.96 -8.72
N TRP A 160 -14.93 3.28 -7.60
CA TRP A 160 -15.12 2.58 -6.32
C TRP A 160 -16.61 2.62 -5.90
N ILE A 161 -17.22 3.81 -5.85
CA ILE A 161 -18.63 3.98 -5.47
C ILE A 161 -19.54 3.19 -6.42
N ARG A 162 -19.30 3.25 -7.74
CA ARG A 162 -20.07 2.48 -8.72
C ARG A 162 -20.02 0.97 -8.44
N ASP A 163 -18.82 0.46 -8.22
CA ASP A 163 -18.59 -0.98 -8.03
C ASP A 163 -19.12 -1.45 -6.68
N ALA A 164 -18.93 -0.68 -5.61
CA ALA A 164 -19.51 -0.96 -4.31
C ALA A 164 -21.04 -1.02 -4.36
N ARG A 165 -21.69 -0.09 -5.07
CA ARG A 165 -23.17 -0.11 -5.26
C ARG A 165 -23.62 -1.32 -6.08
N LEU A 166 -22.87 -1.71 -7.11
CA LEU A 166 -23.17 -2.91 -7.89
C LEU A 166 -23.08 -4.16 -7.03
N LEU A 167 -22.02 -4.32 -6.22
CA LEU A 167 -21.86 -5.47 -5.33
C LEU A 167 -22.92 -5.48 -4.22
N LEU A 168 -23.25 -4.33 -3.66
CA LEU A 168 -24.32 -4.19 -2.69
C LEU A 168 -25.68 -4.63 -3.25
N SER A 169 -25.97 -4.30 -4.53
CA SER A 169 -27.22 -4.72 -5.21
C SER A 169 -27.34 -6.23 -5.42
N GLN A 170 -26.27 -6.99 -5.24
CA GLN A 170 -26.25 -8.46 -5.29
C GLN A 170 -26.52 -9.12 -3.92
N LEU A 171 -26.63 -8.32 -2.87
CA LEU A 171 -27.05 -8.82 -1.55
C LEU A 171 -28.58 -9.03 -1.54
N PRO A 172 -29.12 -9.87 -0.61
CA PRO A 172 -30.55 -9.98 -0.41
C PRO A 172 -31.23 -8.63 -0.19
N ASP A 173 -32.41 -8.43 -0.76
CA ASP A 173 -33.15 -7.17 -0.70
C ASP A 173 -33.29 -6.61 0.72
N SER A 174 -33.54 -7.50 1.71
CA SER A 174 -33.63 -7.12 3.13
C SER A 174 -32.34 -6.48 3.67
N LEU A 175 -31.18 -6.90 3.20
CA LEU A 175 -29.88 -6.29 3.58
C LEU A 175 -29.68 -4.96 2.86
N GLN A 176 -30.07 -4.87 1.59
CA GLN A 176 -30.03 -3.60 0.84
C GLN A 176 -30.91 -2.53 1.51
N GLU A 177 -32.12 -2.89 1.94
CA GLU A 177 -33.02 -2.00 2.67
C GLU A 177 -32.45 -1.55 4.02
N ILE A 178 -31.81 -2.46 4.77
CA ILE A 178 -31.13 -2.14 6.00
C ILE A 178 -30.02 -1.11 5.76
N VAL A 179 -29.17 -1.34 4.77
CA VAL A 179 -28.08 -0.43 4.43
C VAL A 179 -28.63 0.93 4.06
N LYS A 180 -29.58 1.00 3.12
CA LYS A 180 -30.20 2.25 2.66
C LYS A 180 -30.79 3.06 3.81
N ARG A 181 -31.61 2.43 4.64
CA ARG A 181 -32.25 3.09 5.80
C ARG A 181 -31.24 3.68 6.76
N ASN A 182 -30.17 2.92 7.09
CA ASN A 182 -29.16 3.37 8.04
C ASN A 182 -28.25 4.46 7.45
N GLU A 183 -27.93 4.40 6.15
CA GLU A 183 -27.21 5.46 5.45
C GLU A 183 -28.00 6.78 5.47
N GLU A 184 -29.32 6.73 5.16
CA GLU A 184 -30.22 7.90 5.20
C GLU A 184 -30.33 8.49 6.61
N ALA A 185 -30.38 7.63 7.63
CA ALA A 185 -30.45 8.03 9.04
C ALA A 185 -29.08 8.34 9.67
N LYS A 186 -27.96 8.04 8.99
CA LYS A 186 -26.59 8.12 9.48
C LYS A 186 -26.37 7.29 10.76
N THR A 187 -27.03 6.14 10.86
CA THR A 187 -26.98 5.23 12.02
C THR A 187 -26.05 4.04 11.74
N TYR A 188 -24.81 4.33 11.41
CA TYR A 188 -23.82 3.33 10.99
C TYR A 188 -23.44 2.33 12.10
N ASP A 189 -23.60 2.70 13.37
CA ASP A 189 -23.34 1.83 14.52
C ASP A 189 -24.50 0.89 14.86
N SER A 190 -25.62 0.97 14.14
CA SER A 190 -26.77 0.13 14.43
C SER A 190 -26.44 -1.35 14.21
N PRO A 191 -26.91 -2.27 15.09
CA PRO A 191 -26.58 -3.69 15.01
C PRO A 191 -27.00 -4.36 13.70
N ASP A 192 -28.05 -3.87 13.05
CA ASP A 192 -28.53 -4.41 11.77
C ASP A 192 -27.65 -3.94 10.60
N TYR A 193 -27.17 -2.66 10.64
CA TYR A 193 -26.19 -2.17 9.66
C TYR A 193 -24.88 -2.94 9.78
N GLN A 194 -24.37 -3.15 10.99
CA GLN A 194 -23.15 -3.91 11.24
C GLN A 194 -23.27 -5.37 10.77
N ARG A 195 -24.45 -6.00 10.90
CA ARG A 195 -24.67 -7.33 10.32
C ARG A 195 -24.66 -7.31 8.81
N ALA A 196 -25.27 -6.32 8.15
CA ALA A 196 -25.25 -6.20 6.71
C ALA A 196 -23.82 -5.94 6.18
N LEU A 197 -23.08 -5.07 6.87
CA LEU A 197 -21.67 -4.79 6.60
C LEU A 197 -20.82 -6.06 6.67
N MET A 198 -21.00 -6.88 7.71
CA MET A 198 -20.25 -8.13 7.87
C MET A 198 -20.54 -9.12 6.75
N VAL A 199 -21.79 -9.21 6.26
CA VAL A 199 -22.12 -10.06 5.10
C VAL A 199 -21.41 -9.59 3.82
N TYR A 200 -21.30 -8.29 3.62
CA TYR A 200 -20.55 -7.71 2.51
C TYR A 200 -19.06 -8.02 2.66
N TYR A 201 -18.47 -7.81 3.83
CA TYR A 201 -17.07 -8.06 4.10
C TYR A 201 -16.66 -9.52 3.90
N GLN A 202 -17.50 -10.46 4.34
CA GLN A 202 -17.25 -11.89 4.13
C GLN A 202 -17.35 -12.32 2.65
N ARG A 203 -17.97 -11.52 1.80
CA ARG A 203 -18.06 -11.79 0.37
C ARG A 203 -16.93 -11.13 -0.41
N HIS A 204 -16.60 -9.86 -0.07
CA HIS A 204 -15.84 -8.97 -0.93
C HIS A 204 -14.55 -8.43 -0.30
N VAL A 205 -14.37 -8.57 1.04
CA VAL A 205 -13.15 -8.11 1.72
C VAL A 205 -12.25 -9.29 2.10
N ALA A 206 -12.73 -10.26 2.87
CA ALA A 206 -11.98 -11.46 3.26
C ALA A 206 -12.92 -12.67 3.38
N ARG A 207 -12.75 -13.65 2.50
CA ARG A 207 -13.66 -14.81 2.34
C ARG A 207 -13.34 -15.98 3.23
N LYS A 208 -12.05 -16.17 3.54
CA LYS A 208 -11.59 -17.31 4.33
C LYS A 208 -11.98 -17.18 5.79
N LEU A 209 -12.90 -18.01 6.22
CA LEU A 209 -13.40 -18.01 7.60
C LEU A 209 -12.88 -19.24 8.40
N PRO A 210 -12.68 -19.11 9.74
CA PRO A 210 -12.72 -17.84 10.48
C PRO A 210 -11.60 -16.91 10.04
N TRP A 211 -11.80 -15.59 10.22
CA TRP A 211 -10.74 -14.63 9.93
C TRP A 211 -9.48 -14.93 10.76
N SER A 212 -8.34 -14.62 10.19
CA SER A 212 -7.05 -14.83 10.87
C SER A 212 -6.85 -13.80 12.00
N ALA A 213 -5.99 -14.16 12.96
CA ALA A 213 -5.58 -13.21 14.01
C ALA A 213 -4.96 -11.93 13.45
N ASP A 214 -4.40 -11.96 12.26
CA ASP A 214 -3.87 -10.79 11.56
C ASP A 214 -4.98 -9.82 11.12
N ILE A 215 -6.09 -10.35 10.58
CA ILE A 215 -7.27 -9.56 10.22
C ILE A 215 -7.91 -8.98 11.49
N ASP A 216 -8.12 -9.80 12.52
CA ASP A 216 -8.68 -9.34 13.80
C ASP A 216 -7.82 -8.24 14.43
N SER A 217 -6.49 -8.39 14.37
CA SER A 217 -5.55 -7.39 14.87
C SER A 217 -5.64 -6.08 14.08
N THR A 218 -5.85 -6.17 12.77
CA THR A 218 -6.03 -5.00 11.91
C THR A 218 -7.26 -4.20 12.31
N PHE A 219 -8.42 -4.83 12.42
CA PHE A 219 -9.65 -4.16 12.82
C PHE A 219 -9.57 -3.59 14.24
N LYS A 220 -8.99 -4.35 15.18
CA LYS A 220 -8.81 -3.90 16.58
C LYS A 220 -7.95 -2.63 16.69
N ASN A 221 -6.98 -2.45 15.80
CA ASN A 221 -6.02 -1.36 15.83
C ASN A 221 -6.26 -0.32 14.73
N LEU A 222 -7.43 -0.37 14.09
CA LEU A 222 -7.84 0.59 13.08
C LEU A 222 -7.78 2.03 13.63
N GLY A 223 -7.27 2.95 12.84
CA GLY A 223 -7.37 4.39 13.05
C GLY A 223 -8.72 4.89 12.57
N GLU A 224 -9.75 4.70 13.36
CA GLU A 224 -11.15 4.96 12.98
C GLU A 224 -11.36 6.40 12.52
N GLU A 225 -10.74 7.37 13.21
CA GLU A 225 -10.87 8.79 12.85
C GLU A 225 -10.32 9.07 11.45
N VAL A 226 -9.13 8.53 11.12
CA VAL A 226 -8.52 8.63 9.79
C VAL A 226 -9.40 7.94 8.75
N TYR A 227 -9.87 6.72 9.07
CA TYR A 227 -10.71 5.93 8.16
C TYR A 227 -12.00 6.69 7.82
N VAL A 228 -12.74 7.13 8.81
CA VAL A 228 -14.03 7.83 8.61
C VAL A 228 -13.83 9.17 7.89
N HIS A 229 -12.77 9.93 8.24
CA HIS A 229 -12.48 11.22 7.61
C HIS A 229 -12.14 11.08 6.12
N MET A 230 -11.30 10.12 5.76
CA MET A 230 -10.78 10.01 4.39
C MET A 230 -11.63 9.08 3.52
N ASN A 231 -12.06 7.93 4.03
CA ASN A 231 -12.86 6.93 3.32
C ASN A 231 -14.36 7.16 3.49
N GLY A 232 -14.80 7.24 4.72
CA GLY A 232 -16.20 7.25 5.10
C GLY A 232 -16.52 6.11 6.08
N PRO A 233 -17.79 5.92 6.44
CA PRO A 233 -18.16 4.98 7.51
C PRO A 233 -18.03 3.50 7.13
N SER A 234 -17.91 3.16 5.84
CA SER A 234 -17.74 1.77 5.37
C SER A 234 -17.22 1.73 3.94
N GLU A 235 -16.83 0.53 3.45
CA GLU A 235 -16.33 0.34 2.09
C GLU A 235 -17.36 0.71 1.00
N PHE A 236 -18.64 0.51 1.25
CA PHE A 236 -19.69 0.88 0.31
C PHE A 236 -20.33 2.27 0.56
N SER A 237 -19.99 2.93 1.69
CA SER A 237 -20.37 4.31 2.00
C SER A 237 -19.17 5.24 1.90
N PHE A 238 -18.58 5.30 0.71
CA PHE A 238 -17.35 6.04 0.40
C PHE A 238 -17.66 7.55 0.27
N THR A 239 -17.76 8.22 1.42
CA THR A 239 -18.20 9.63 1.54
C THR A 239 -17.16 10.56 2.13
N GLY A 240 -15.97 10.04 2.44
CA GLY A 240 -14.84 10.80 2.97
C GLY A 240 -14.20 11.71 1.93
N THR A 241 -13.08 12.33 2.30
CA THR A 241 -12.38 13.32 1.46
C THR A 241 -11.88 12.72 0.13
N MET A 242 -11.67 11.39 0.08
CA MET A 242 -11.21 10.70 -1.14
C MET A 242 -12.31 10.41 -2.17
N GLN A 243 -13.59 10.70 -1.89
CA GLN A 243 -14.69 10.38 -2.81
C GLN A 243 -14.54 10.98 -4.22
N TYR A 244 -13.80 12.07 -4.35
CA TYR A 244 -13.53 12.74 -5.63
C TYR A 244 -12.15 12.46 -6.22
N TYR A 245 -11.36 11.62 -5.55
CA TYR A 245 -10.04 11.25 -6.04
C TYR A 245 -10.13 10.48 -7.36
N ASP A 246 -9.24 10.82 -8.30
CA ASP A 246 -9.12 10.13 -9.59
C ASP A 246 -7.69 10.20 -10.12
N ALA A 247 -6.99 9.06 -10.10
CA ALA A 247 -5.66 8.91 -10.68
C ALA A 247 -5.70 8.55 -12.18
N THR A 248 -6.86 8.16 -12.73
CA THR A 248 -6.93 7.57 -14.08
C THR A 248 -6.30 8.43 -15.17
N PRO A 249 -6.38 9.79 -15.17
CA PRO A 249 -5.73 10.61 -16.19
C PRO A 249 -4.19 10.59 -16.09
N ARG A 250 -3.62 10.24 -14.93
CA ARG A 250 -2.18 10.24 -14.68
C ARG A 250 -1.55 8.85 -14.77
N LEU A 251 -2.32 7.78 -14.72
CA LEU A 251 -1.82 6.40 -14.83
C LEU A 251 -0.92 6.16 -16.05
N PRO A 252 -1.19 6.75 -17.25
CA PRO A 252 -0.30 6.59 -18.41
C PRO A 252 1.11 7.15 -18.21
N SER A 253 1.35 7.98 -17.19
CA SER A 253 2.68 8.51 -16.87
C SER A 253 3.56 7.57 -16.05
N ILE A 254 3.02 6.45 -15.56
CA ILE A 254 3.81 5.44 -14.86
C ILE A 254 4.65 4.67 -15.89
N GLN A 255 5.99 4.79 -15.77
CA GLN A 255 6.94 4.22 -16.74
C GLN A 255 7.64 2.95 -16.22
N VAL A 256 7.59 2.68 -14.92
CA VAL A 256 8.18 1.47 -14.34
C VAL A 256 7.26 0.27 -14.53
N PRO A 257 7.80 -0.96 -14.57
CA PRO A 257 6.98 -2.16 -14.57
C PRO A 257 5.95 -2.11 -13.44
N THR A 258 4.69 -2.36 -13.77
CA THR A 258 3.58 -2.27 -12.81
C THR A 258 2.74 -3.54 -12.87
N MET A 259 2.39 -4.10 -11.71
CA MET A 259 1.46 -5.21 -11.60
C MET A 259 0.19 -4.74 -10.89
N PHE A 260 -0.94 -5.02 -11.52
CA PHE A 260 -2.26 -4.90 -10.92
C PHE A 260 -2.74 -6.29 -10.52
N VAL A 261 -3.14 -6.44 -9.26
CA VAL A 261 -3.67 -7.72 -8.76
C VAL A 261 -4.92 -7.48 -7.94
N CYS A 262 -5.93 -8.32 -8.09
CA CYS A 262 -7.15 -8.31 -7.28
C CYS A 262 -7.65 -9.73 -7.07
N GLY A 263 -8.58 -9.92 -6.14
CA GLY A 263 -9.28 -11.18 -5.95
C GLY A 263 -10.42 -11.37 -6.96
N GLU A 264 -10.80 -12.62 -7.19
CA GLU A 264 -11.95 -12.99 -8.04
C GLU A 264 -13.27 -12.38 -7.55
N TYR A 265 -13.41 -12.20 -6.23
CA TYR A 265 -14.60 -11.68 -5.55
C TYR A 265 -14.37 -10.32 -4.89
N ASP A 266 -13.32 -9.63 -5.30
CA ASP A 266 -12.84 -8.37 -4.72
C ASP A 266 -13.88 -7.23 -4.90
N GLU A 267 -13.96 -6.37 -3.91
CA GLU A 267 -14.68 -5.09 -4.04
C GLU A 267 -13.98 -4.13 -5.01
N ALA A 268 -12.65 -4.19 -5.12
CA ALA A 268 -11.89 -3.62 -6.23
C ALA A 268 -12.02 -4.53 -7.47
N ARG A 269 -13.20 -4.54 -8.07
CA ARG A 269 -13.64 -5.52 -9.07
C ARG A 269 -12.59 -5.81 -10.14
N PRO A 270 -12.46 -7.08 -10.58
CA PRO A 270 -11.53 -7.46 -11.64
C PRO A 270 -11.65 -6.59 -12.90
N GLU A 271 -12.88 -6.26 -13.34
CA GLU A 271 -13.09 -5.46 -14.55
C GLU A 271 -12.57 -4.02 -14.40
N THR A 272 -12.69 -3.44 -13.20
CA THR A 272 -12.17 -2.11 -12.92
C THR A 272 -10.66 -2.14 -12.73
N THR A 273 -10.12 -3.19 -12.11
CA THR A 273 -8.68 -3.40 -11.97
C THR A 273 -8.01 -3.61 -13.34
N GLU A 274 -8.64 -4.39 -14.24
CA GLU A 274 -8.18 -4.57 -15.61
C GLU A 274 -8.21 -3.25 -16.41
N TYR A 275 -9.25 -2.44 -16.23
CA TYR A 275 -9.31 -1.11 -16.81
C TYR A 275 -8.14 -0.24 -16.39
N TYR A 276 -7.79 -0.19 -15.08
CA TYR A 276 -6.63 0.56 -14.61
C TYR A 276 -5.32 0.02 -15.20
N ALA A 277 -5.17 -1.31 -15.27
CA ALA A 277 -4.02 -1.93 -15.89
C ALA A 277 -3.86 -1.53 -17.36
N GLY A 278 -4.96 -1.46 -18.10
CA GLY A 278 -4.98 -1.02 -19.50
C GLY A 278 -4.53 0.43 -19.72
N LEU A 279 -4.51 1.27 -18.67
CA LEU A 279 -4.05 2.66 -18.74
C LEU A 279 -2.54 2.80 -18.51
N VAL A 280 -1.88 1.82 -17.89
CA VAL A 280 -0.45 1.88 -17.56
C VAL A 280 0.37 1.13 -18.61
N PRO A 281 1.32 1.77 -19.29
CA PRO A 281 2.23 1.09 -20.20
C PRO A 281 3.02 -0.03 -19.46
N ASN A 282 3.20 -1.17 -20.14
CA ASN A 282 3.96 -2.31 -19.59
C ASN A 282 3.44 -2.87 -18.27
N SER A 283 2.12 -2.79 -18.06
CA SER A 283 1.49 -3.38 -16.89
C SER A 283 1.19 -4.87 -17.07
N LYS A 284 1.08 -5.56 -15.93
CA LYS A 284 0.57 -6.94 -15.82
C LYS A 284 -0.70 -6.91 -14.98
N PHE A 285 -1.76 -7.58 -15.43
CA PHE A 285 -2.99 -7.80 -14.67
C PHE A 285 -3.11 -9.26 -14.23
N VAL A 286 -3.51 -9.47 -12.97
CA VAL A 286 -3.64 -10.80 -12.36
C VAL A 286 -4.88 -10.85 -11.47
N VAL A 287 -5.66 -11.93 -11.62
CA VAL A 287 -6.77 -12.25 -10.71
C VAL A 287 -6.38 -13.43 -9.83
N ILE A 288 -6.49 -13.28 -8.53
CA ILE A 288 -6.27 -14.32 -7.52
C ILE A 288 -7.57 -15.08 -7.31
N LYS A 289 -7.54 -16.39 -7.59
CA LYS A 289 -8.71 -17.26 -7.49
C LYS A 289 -9.15 -17.46 -6.03
N ASP A 290 -10.44 -17.62 -5.84
CA ASP A 290 -11.06 -17.85 -4.52
C ASP A 290 -10.74 -16.80 -3.48
N ALA A 291 -10.29 -15.61 -3.89
CA ALA A 291 -9.91 -14.50 -3.03
C ALA A 291 -10.82 -13.28 -3.25
N ALA A 292 -10.92 -12.46 -2.22
CA ALA A 292 -11.52 -11.13 -2.27
C ALA A 292 -10.43 -10.05 -2.09
N HIS A 293 -10.75 -8.93 -1.45
CA HIS A 293 -9.90 -7.75 -1.30
C HIS A 293 -8.57 -8.03 -0.57
N MET A 294 -8.59 -8.94 0.40
CA MET A 294 -7.37 -9.35 1.12
C MET A 294 -6.78 -10.62 0.48
N THR A 295 -6.31 -10.53 -0.77
CA THR A 295 -5.81 -11.66 -1.56
C THR A 295 -4.74 -12.49 -0.85
N MET A 296 -3.84 -11.82 -0.12
CA MET A 296 -2.77 -12.43 0.67
C MET A 296 -3.27 -13.23 1.87
N GLN A 297 -4.50 -13.00 2.34
CA GLN A 297 -5.14 -13.76 3.41
C GLN A 297 -5.97 -14.93 2.86
N ASP A 298 -6.68 -14.70 1.75
CA ASP A 298 -7.58 -15.69 1.17
C ASP A 298 -6.81 -16.75 0.38
N ASN A 299 -5.85 -16.36 -0.47
CA ASN A 299 -5.05 -17.29 -1.28
C ASN A 299 -3.57 -16.85 -1.32
N PRO A 300 -2.85 -16.94 -0.18
CA PRO A 300 -1.46 -16.50 -0.08
C PRO A 300 -0.52 -17.22 -1.03
N GLU A 301 -0.81 -18.48 -1.37
CA GLU A 301 0.05 -19.26 -2.27
C GLU A 301 0.10 -18.66 -3.68
N GLN A 302 -1.07 -18.39 -4.26
CA GLN A 302 -1.14 -17.78 -5.59
C GLN A 302 -0.64 -16.33 -5.55
N ASP A 303 -1.06 -15.55 -4.57
CA ASP A 303 -0.68 -14.14 -4.41
C ASP A 303 0.85 -13.98 -4.36
N LEU A 304 1.52 -14.68 -3.45
CA LEU A 304 2.97 -14.66 -3.31
C LEU A 304 3.71 -15.17 -4.56
N ARG A 305 3.18 -16.18 -5.23
CA ARG A 305 3.76 -16.70 -6.46
C ARG A 305 3.75 -15.66 -7.57
N GLU A 306 2.62 -14.98 -7.77
CA GLU A 306 2.49 -13.95 -8.81
C GLU A 306 3.37 -12.73 -8.53
N ILE A 307 3.46 -12.29 -7.27
CA ILE A 307 4.36 -11.21 -6.84
C ILE A 307 5.83 -11.60 -7.11
N ASN A 308 6.25 -12.80 -6.69
CA ASN A 308 7.62 -13.28 -6.95
C ASN A 308 7.93 -13.38 -8.43
N ASN A 309 7.00 -13.89 -9.25
CA ASN A 309 7.15 -13.98 -10.70
C ASN A 309 7.34 -12.61 -11.34
N PHE A 310 6.55 -11.61 -10.90
CA PHE A 310 6.66 -10.24 -11.38
C PHE A 310 8.02 -9.62 -11.05
N ILE A 311 8.42 -9.67 -9.78
CA ILE A 311 9.70 -9.11 -9.34
C ILE A 311 10.88 -9.81 -10.05
N ASN A 312 10.86 -11.14 -10.14
CA ASN A 312 11.92 -11.90 -10.81
C ASN A 312 12.02 -11.59 -12.32
N ALA A 313 10.92 -11.19 -12.96
CA ALA A 313 10.95 -10.77 -14.36
C ALA A 313 11.66 -9.41 -14.55
N ILE A 314 11.59 -8.52 -13.55
CA ILE A 314 12.28 -7.21 -13.57
C ILE A 314 13.79 -7.38 -13.28
N GLU A 315 14.16 -8.36 -12.44
CA GLU A 315 15.54 -8.58 -11.99
C GLU A 315 16.39 -9.44 -12.93
N ARG A 316 15.83 -9.95 -14.02
CA ARG A 316 16.54 -10.69 -15.08
C ARG A 316 17.24 -9.77 -16.06
#